data_f8ac6dd3c3d63206efe4249ec1bcf919
#
_entry.id   f8ac6dd3c3d63206efe4249ec1bcf919
#
_cell.length_a   1.000
_cell.length_b   1.000
_cell.length_c   1.000
_cell.angle_alpha   90.00
_cell.angle_beta   90.00
_cell.angle_gamma   90.00
#
_symmetry.space_group_name_H-M   'P 1'
#
loop_
_entity.id
_entity.type
_entity.pdbx_description
1 polymer ?
#
loop_
_entity_poly.entity_id
_entity_poly.type
_entity_poly.pdbx_seq_one_letter_code
_entity_poly.pdbx_strand_id
1 'polypeptide(L)'
;MSGNEKEGLDAEESEFDPSEEDEAEPDADAETEEVEQPADADEAEAATADKEAADEVAAEAEEEDAPQLDEDVMPDEQSEADLLIPVEDYLGAGVHIGTQQKTQDMERFIHRVRTDGLYVLDVSMTDSRIRTAADFLANYEPEQILVASSRQYGRFPAEKFADAVGARARTGRFIPGTLTNPDYDGYIEPDVVVVTDPIGDAQAVKEAITVGIPVIAMCDSNNTTSNVDLVVPTNNKGRKALSVVYWLLANETLDRRGAEPSYGLDDFESEL
;
A
#
# COMPACT_ATOMS: atom_id res chain seq x y z
N MET A 1 -50.11 -27.52 56.83
CA MET A 1 -50.79 -26.27 57.18
C MET A 1 -50.37 -25.34 56.04
N SER A 2 -51.26 -25.28 55.09
CA SER A 2 -52.23 -24.17 54.89
C SER A 2 -51.53 -23.01 54.23
N GLY A 3 -51.79 -22.59 53.06
CA GLY A 3 -52.93 -22.54 52.18
C GLY A 3 -52.65 -21.38 51.26
N ASN A 4 -52.95 -21.56 49.98
CA ASN A 4 -53.93 -20.78 49.20
C ASN A 4 -53.55 -19.31 48.95
N GLU A 5 -53.75 -18.72 47.81
CA GLU A 5 -54.62 -18.76 46.63
C GLU A 5 -53.99 -17.77 45.59
N LYS A 6 -53.88 -18.11 44.31
CA LYS A 6 -54.73 -17.72 43.17
C LYS A 6 -55.10 -16.25 43.05
N GLU A 7 -54.74 -15.66 41.95
CA GLU A 7 -55.49 -14.85 40.98
C GLU A 7 -54.42 -14.24 40.01
N GLY A 8 -54.36 -14.42 38.72
CA GLY A 8 -55.36 -14.57 37.66
C GLY A 8 -55.77 -13.23 37.09
N LEU A 9 -55.24 -12.83 35.95
CA LEU A 9 -55.85 -11.87 35.01
C LEU A 9 -54.84 -11.78 33.82
N ASP A 10 -55.15 -12.44 32.83
CA ASP A 10 -55.80 -12.11 31.53
C ASP A 10 -54.94 -11.38 30.53
N ALA A 11 -54.83 -12.09 29.43
CA ALA A 11 -54.27 -11.76 28.15
C ALA A 11 -54.99 -10.59 27.48
N GLU A 12 -54.30 -9.76 26.77
CA GLU A 12 -54.82 -9.14 25.57
C GLU A 12 -53.78 -9.28 24.46
N GLU A 13 -54.03 -10.23 23.60
CA GLU A 13 -53.53 -10.32 22.24
C GLU A 13 -54.19 -9.18 21.43
N SER A 14 -53.40 -8.30 20.82
CA SER A 14 -53.86 -7.46 19.75
C SER A 14 -53.25 -7.95 18.45
N GLU A 15 -54.06 -8.69 17.72
CA GLU A 15 -53.89 -8.99 16.31
C GLU A 15 -53.78 -7.69 15.50
N PHE A 16 -52.73 -7.55 14.72
CA PHE A 16 -52.60 -6.54 13.67
C PHE A 16 -52.93 -7.20 12.34
N ASP A 17 -54.05 -6.80 11.77
CA ASP A 17 -54.58 -7.22 10.48
C ASP A 17 -53.98 -6.34 9.37
N PRO A 18 -53.37 -6.91 8.30
CA PRO A 18 -52.88 -6.17 7.14
C PRO A 18 -53.86 -6.25 5.97
N SER A 19 -54.82 -5.37 5.94
CA SER A 19 -55.61 -5.13 4.73
C SER A 19 -56.39 -3.81 4.81
N GLU A 20 -55.85 -2.78 4.20
CA GLU A 20 -56.65 -1.73 3.56
C GLU A 20 -55.79 -1.11 2.47
N GLU A 21 -56.11 -1.54 1.26
CA GLU A 21 -55.81 -0.89 -0.02
C GLU A 21 -56.62 0.41 -0.06
N ASP A 22 -55.99 1.49 -0.45
CA ASP A 22 -56.72 2.64 -0.97
C ASP A 22 -56.10 3.13 -2.28
N GLU A 23 -56.82 2.78 -3.33
CA GLU A 23 -56.64 3.25 -4.72
C GLU A 23 -57.03 4.72 -4.82
N ALA A 24 -56.20 5.51 -5.45
CA ALA A 24 -56.64 6.75 -6.14
C ALA A 24 -55.68 7.10 -7.27
N GLU A 25 -56.04 6.70 -8.47
CA GLU A 25 -55.81 7.42 -9.72
C GLU A 25 -57.03 8.28 -10.04
N PRO A 26 -57.06 9.12 -11.13
CA PRO A 26 -56.08 9.87 -11.90
C PRO A 26 -56.53 11.33 -12.20
N ASP A 27 -55.69 12.07 -12.90
CA ASP A 27 -56.11 13.00 -14.02
C ASP A 27 -54.85 13.71 -14.55
N ALA A 28 -54.46 13.40 -15.70
CA ALA A 28 -54.76 13.94 -17.05
C ALA A 28 -54.01 15.24 -17.42
N ASP A 29 -53.26 15.12 -18.54
CA ASP A 29 -52.92 16.15 -19.52
C ASP A 29 -51.92 17.25 -19.19
N ALA A 30 -50.68 17.06 -19.68
CA ALA A 30 -49.91 18.12 -20.30
C ALA A 30 -48.98 17.56 -21.38
N GLU A 31 -49.30 17.87 -22.60
CA GLU A 31 -48.50 17.73 -23.83
C GLU A 31 -47.12 18.38 -23.61
N THR A 32 -46.05 17.65 -23.85
CA THR A 32 -44.72 18.24 -24.07
C THR A 32 -44.17 17.73 -25.39
N GLU A 33 -43.97 18.69 -26.26
CA GLU A 33 -43.37 18.58 -27.57
C GLU A 33 -42.03 17.85 -27.53
N GLU A 34 -41.88 16.86 -28.41
CA GLU A 34 -40.59 16.27 -28.79
C GLU A 34 -39.77 17.36 -29.51
N VAL A 35 -38.70 17.81 -28.86
CA VAL A 35 -37.61 18.52 -29.52
C VAL A 35 -36.52 17.51 -29.81
N GLU A 36 -36.49 17.00 -31.03
CA GLU A 36 -35.35 16.34 -31.62
C GLU A 36 -34.15 17.30 -31.63
N GLN A 37 -33.13 17.01 -30.82
CA GLN A 37 -31.81 17.59 -31.03
C GLN A 37 -30.99 16.61 -31.86
N PRO A 38 -30.29 17.06 -32.89
CA PRO A 38 -29.41 16.21 -33.68
C PRO A 38 -28.18 15.83 -32.83
N ALA A 39 -27.90 14.54 -32.83
CA ALA A 39 -26.67 14.01 -32.23
C ALA A 39 -25.47 14.60 -32.98
N ASP A 40 -24.65 15.36 -32.28
CA ASP A 40 -23.40 15.89 -32.79
C ASP A 40 -22.42 14.72 -33.00
N ALA A 41 -22.11 14.45 -34.23
CA ALA A 41 -21.12 13.49 -34.67
C ALA A 41 -19.67 13.91 -34.32
N ASP A 42 -19.48 15.14 -33.86
CA ASP A 42 -18.17 15.71 -33.52
C ASP A 42 -17.64 15.27 -32.14
N GLU A 43 -18.49 14.84 -31.19
CA GLU A 43 -17.99 14.33 -29.89
C GLU A 43 -17.40 12.91 -29.97
N ALA A 44 -17.79 12.13 -30.98
CA ALA A 44 -17.25 10.77 -31.16
C ALA A 44 -15.84 10.78 -31.79
N GLU A 45 -15.53 11.76 -32.65
CA GLU A 45 -14.19 11.91 -33.23
C GLU A 45 -13.19 12.51 -32.23
N ALA A 46 -13.63 13.43 -31.34
CA ALA A 46 -12.76 13.97 -30.27
C ALA A 46 -12.38 12.95 -29.21
N ALA A 47 -13.31 12.06 -28.89
CA ALA A 47 -13.04 10.99 -27.89
C ALA A 47 -12.12 9.88 -28.41
N THR A 48 -12.08 9.65 -29.73
CA THR A 48 -11.16 8.68 -30.35
C THR A 48 -9.77 9.27 -30.57
N ALA A 49 -9.66 10.57 -30.88
CA ALA A 49 -8.39 11.26 -31.03
C ALA A 49 -7.63 11.39 -29.71
N ASP A 50 -8.33 11.67 -28.62
CA ASP A 50 -7.72 11.73 -27.27
C ASP A 50 -7.28 10.34 -26.77
N LYS A 51 -7.92 9.27 -27.22
CA LYS A 51 -7.57 7.91 -26.83
C LYS A 51 -6.37 7.37 -27.62
N GLU A 52 -6.29 7.70 -28.91
CA GLU A 52 -5.12 7.36 -29.74
C GLU A 52 -3.88 8.17 -29.32
N ALA A 53 -4.04 9.44 -28.96
CA ALA A 53 -2.93 10.26 -28.44
C ALA A 53 -2.46 9.79 -27.05
N ALA A 54 -3.35 9.26 -26.21
CA ALA A 54 -3.00 8.70 -24.92
C ALA A 54 -2.28 7.34 -25.05
N ASP A 55 -2.66 6.53 -26.03
CA ASP A 55 -1.99 5.25 -26.31
C ASP A 55 -0.61 5.45 -27.00
N GLU A 56 -0.47 6.45 -27.87
CA GLU A 56 0.83 6.80 -28.48
C GLU A 56 1.82 7.34 -27.42
N VAL A 57 1.36 8.20 -26.50
CA VAL A 57 2.20 8.71 -25.41
C VAL A 57 2.55 7.59 -24.40
N ALA A 58 1.69 6.60 -24.21
CA ALA A 58 1.98 5.45 -23.38
C ALA A 58 2.98 4.48 -24.04
N ALA A 59 2.91 4.31 -25.37
CA ALA A 59 3.84 3.46 -26.12
C ALA A 59 5.22 4.10 -26.24
N GLU A 60 5.32 5.43 -26.42
CA GLU A 60 6.59 6.16 -26.41
C GLU A 60 7.25 6.18 -25.02
N ALA A 61 6.44 6.15 -23.93
CA ALA A 61 6.96 6.09 -22.58
C ALA A 61 7.55 4.70 -22.22
N GLU A 62 7.14 3.64 -22.89
CA GLU A 62 7.70 2.29 -22.68
C GLU A 62 9.05 2.07 -23.40
N GLU A 63 9.35 2.81 -24.47
CA GLU A 63 10.62 2.71 -25.18
C GLU A 63 11.73 3.64 -24.62
N GLU A 64 11.39 4.71 -23.87
CA GLU A 64 12.37 5.63 -23.27
C GLU A 64 12.81 5.26 -21.85
N ASP A 65 12.25 4.22 -21.22
CA ASP A 65 12.55 3.84 -19.83
C ASP A 65 13.66 2.77 -19.71
N ALA A 66 14.71 2.89 -20.53
CA ALA A 66 16.02 2.39 -20.11
C ALA A 66 16.62 3.46 -19.17
N PRO A 67 16.87 3.16 -17.89
CA PRO A 67 17.44 4.14 -16.97
C PRO A 67 18.79 4.58 -17.53
N GLN A 68 18.86 5.81 -18.07
CA GLN A 68 20.13 6.43 -18.34
C GLN A 68 20.81 6.60 -16.99
N LEU A 69 21.88 5.84 -16.78
CA LEU A 69 22.76 5.97 -15.62
C LEU A 69 23.32 7.38 -15.64
N ASP A 70 22.69 8.28 -14.90
CA ASP A 70 23.20 9.62 -14.70
C ASP A 70 24.45 9.50 -13.83
N GLU A 71 25.64 9.71 -14.41
CA GLU A 71 26.95 9.66 -13.73
C GLU A 71 27.00 10.54 -12.46
N ASP A 72 26.10 11.52 -12.35
CA ASP A 72 25.97 12.42 -11.20
C ASP A 72 25.15 11.84 -10.01
N VAL A 73 24.60 10.63 -10.09
CA VAL A 73 23.85 9.97 -8.99
C VAL A 73 24.76 9.09 -8.13
N MET A 74 26.02 8.96 -8.54
CA MET A 74 27.00 8.16 -7.81
C MET A 74 27.21 8.73 -6.41
N PRO A 75 27.05 7.93 -5.34
CA PRO A 75 27.48 8.29 -3.99
C PRO A 75 28.99 8.53 -3.98
N ASP A 76 29.48 9.27 -3.00
CA ASP A 76 30.92 9.44 -2.80
C ASP A 76 31.63 8.08 -2.73
N GLU A 77 32.77 7.89 -3.42
CA GLU A 77 33.54 6.63 -3.53
C GLU A 77 33.78 5.91 -2.18
N GLN A 78 33.69 6.63 -1.07
CA GLN A 78 33.83 6.07 0.30
C GLN A 78 32.54 5.43 0.83
N SER A 79 31.38 5.79 0.30
CA SER A 79 30.09 5.21 0.69
C SER A 79 29.71 3.97 -0.12
N GLU A 80 30.26 3.83 -1.35
CA GLU A 80 30.01 2.66 -2.20
C GLU A 80 30.60 1.37 -1.66
N ALA A 81 31.71 1.46 -0.89
CA ALA A 81 32.42 0.28 -0.40
C ALA A 81 31.65 -0.55 0.65
N ASP A 82 30.57 -0.06 1.20
CA ASP A 82 29.84 -0.71 2.29
C ASP A 82 28.34 -0.93 2.01
N LEU A 83 27.89 -0.82 0.75
CA LEU A 83 26.50 -1.09 0.38
C LEU A 83 26.23 -2.61 0.29
N LEU A 84 24.98 -3.02 0.56
CA LEU A 84 24.55 -4.43 0.48
C LEU A 84 24.64 -4.99 -0.94
N ILE A 85 24.38 -4.17 -1.94
CA ILE A 85 24.54 -4.48 -3.36
C ILE A 85 25.20 -3.29 -4.07
N PRO A 86 25.79 -3.50 -5.27
CA PRO A 86 26.34 -2.41 -6.07
C PRO A 86 25.32 -1.30 -6.34
N VAL A 87 25.78 -0.04 -6.36
CA VAL A 87 24.92 1.12 -6.64
C VAL A 87 24.16 0.97 -7.95
N GLU A 88 24.82 0.39 -8.97
CA GLU A 88 24.23 0.14 -10.29
C GLU A 88 22.94 -0.70 -10.20
N ASP A 89 22.87 -1.67 -9.28
CA ASP A 89 21.70 -2.52 -9.09
C ASP A 89 20.55 -1.74 -8.45
N TYR A 90 20.83 -0.86 -7.46
CA TYR A 90 19.83 0.06 -6.91
C TYR A 90 19.28 1.01 -7.95
N LEU A 91 20.17 1.56 -8.79
CA LEU A 91 19.82 2.49 -9.87
C LEU A 91 19.01 1.77 -10.97
N GLY A 92 19.45 0.57 -11.37
CA GLY A 92 18.78 -0.25 -12.37
C GLY A 92 17.37 -0.71 -11.96
N ALA A 93 17.16 -0.91 -10.68
CA ALA A 93 15.83 -1.22 -10.13
C ALA A 93 14.96 0.03 -9.91
N GLY A 94 15.53 1.24 -10.03
CA GLY A 94 14.82 2.49 -9.83
C GLY A 94 14.43 2.78 -8.37
N VAL A 95 15.16 2.24 -7.39
CA VAL A 95 14.93 2.44 -5.94
C VAL A 95 15.04 3.92 -5.56
N HIS A 96 15.95 4.64 -6.22
CA HIS A 96 16.27 6.05 -6.00
C HIS A 96 15.25 7.04 -6.61
N ILE A 97 14.36 6.57 -7.49
CA ILE A 97 13.44 7.44 -8.24
C ILE A 97 12.24 7.78 -7.36
N GLY A 98 12.17 9.04 -6.95
CA GLY A 98 11.00 9.59 -6.24
C GLY A 98 9.98 10.21 -7.20
N THR A 99 9.07 11.00 -6.65
CA THR A 99 8.05 11.74 -7.40
C THR A 99 8.43 13.21 -7.60
N GLN A 100 7.59 13.95 -8.33
CA GLN A 100 7.71 15.41 -8.48
C GLN A 100 7.27 16.19 -7.23
N GLN A 101 6.73 15.50 -6.24
CA GLN A 101 6.30 16.09 -4.99
C GLN A 101 7.22 15.63 -3.87
N LYS A 102 7.52 16.54 -2.94
CA LYS A 102 8.23 16.21 -1.71
C LYS A 102 7.44 16.69 -0.50
N THR A 103 7.63 16.00 0.60
CA THR A 103 7.22 16.45 1.92
C THR A 103 8.43 16.99 2.70
N GLN A 104 8.19 17.78 3.72
CA GLN A 104 9.25 18.27 4.60
C GLN A 104 9.92 17.11 5.35
N ASP A 105 9.16 16.09 5.70
CA ASP A 105 9.66 14.93 6.44
C ASP A 105 10.68 14.11 5.63
N MET A 106 10.45 14.01 4.32
CA MET A 106 11.32 13.25 3.40
C MET A 106 12.50 14.06 2.86
N GLU A 107 12.57 15.39 3.09
CA GLU A 107 13.63 16.26 2.57
C GLU A 107 15.03 15.76 2.95
N ARG A 108 15.21 15.22 4.14
CA ARG A 108 16.50 14.66 4.62
C ARG A 108 16.99 13.41 3.89
N PHE A 109 16.11 12.75 3.14
CA PHE A 109 16.40 11.55 2.36
C PHE A 109 16.54 11.82 0.86
N ILE A 110 16.38 13.10 0.46
CA ILE A 110 16.49 13.51 -0.93
C ILE A 110 17.93 13.93 -1.19
N HIS A 111 18.56 13.27 -2.17
CA HIS A 111 19.91 13.60 -2.63
C HIS A 111 19.88 14.84 -3.55
N ARG A 112 19.03 14.83 -4.59
CA ARG A 112 18.93 15.92 -5.57
C ARG A 112 17.56 15.96 -6.27
N VAL A 113 17.39 16.95 -7.14
CA VAL A 113 16.23 17.07 -8.04
C VAL A 113 16.75 16.94 -9.48
N ARG A 114 16.15 16.05 -10.27
CA ARG A 114 16.46 15.90 -11.70
C ARG A 114 15.89 17.08 -12.50
N THR A 115 16.38 17.22 -13.75
CA THR A 115 15.93 18.27 -14.68
C THR A 115 14.46 18.14 -15.08
N ASP A 116 13.89 16.94 -15.01
CA ASP A 116 12.46 16.63 -15.21
C ASP A 116 11.59 16.93 -13.98
N GLY A 117 12.19 17.40 -12.88
CA GLY A 117 11.51 17.74 -11.65
C GLY A 117 11.27 16.58 -10.69
N LEU A 118 11.77 15.37 -10.99
CA LEU A 118 11.71 14.23 -10.09
C LEU A 118 12.73 14.38 -8.95
N TYR A 119 12.32 14.05 -7.74
CA TYR A 119 13.21 13.97 -6.59
C TYR A 119 13.95 12.64 -6.60
N VAL A 120 15.25 12.68 -6.37
CA VAL A 120 16.12 11.50 -6.27
C VAL A 120 16.39 11.22 -4.80
N LEU A 121 16.05 10.01 -4.35
CA LEU A 121 16.32 9.54 -3.00
C LEU A 121 17.77 9.09 -2.88
N ASP A 122 18.35 9.26 -1.70
CA ASP A 122 19.72 8.85 -1.39
C ASP A 122 19.78 7.34 -1.14
N VAL A 123 20.47 6.62 -2.03
CA VAL A 123 20.65 5.17 -1.96
C VAL A 123 21.41 4.74 -0.70
N SER A 124 22.40 5.51 -0.26
CA SER A 124 23.16 5.22 0.96
C SER A 124 22.27 5.26 2.20
N MET A 125 21.32 6.20 2.23
CA MET A 125 20.32 6.28 3.29
C MET A 125 19.34 5.11 3.20
N THR A 126 18.95 4.70 2.00
CA THR A 126 18.08 3.52 1.80
C THR A 126 18.74 2.27 2.37
N ASP A 127 19.99 2.00 1.99
CA ASP A 127 20.79 0.85 2.45
C ASP A 127 20.92 0.84 3.98
N SER A 128 21.37 1.95 4.56
CA SER A 128 21.50 2.11 6.02
C SER A 128 20.19 1.86 6.76
N ARG A 129 19.05 2.29 6.19
CA ARG A 129 17.74 2.11 6.80
C ARG A 129 17.21 0.68 6.64
N ILE A 130 17.53 0.00 5.53
CA ILE A 130 17.24 -1.42 5.37
C ILE A 130 17.99 -2.22 6.44
N ARG A 131 19.28 -1.97 6.66
CA ARG A 131 20.08 -2.61 7.73
C ARG A 131 19.47 -2.36 9.11
N THR A 132 19.08 -1.12 9.40
CA THR A 132 18.44 -0.77 10.68
C THR A 132 17.09 -1.48 10.87
N ALA A 133 16.29 -1.55 9.79
CA ALA A 133 15.02 -2.26 9.82
C ALA A 133 15.20 -3.76 10.02
N ALA A 134 16.20 -4.36 9.37
CA ALA A 134 16.54 -5.77 9.54
C ALA A 134 17.03 -6.09 10.97
N ASP A 135 17.89 -5.23 11.54
CA ASP A 135 18.33 -5.35 12.95
C ASP A 135 17.13 -5.28 13.90
N PHE A 136 16.19 -4.39 13.64
CA PHE A 136 14.99 -4.25 14.47
C PHE A 136 14.09 -5.49 14.35
N LEU A 137 13.81 -5.94 13.12
CA LEU A 137 12.96 -7.11 12.85
C LEU A 137 13.55 -8.41 13.34
N ALA A 138 14.88 -8.54 13.38
CA ALA A 138 15.54 -9.74 13.85
C ALA A 138 15.30 -10.02 15.35
N ASN A 139 14.91 -9.02 16.13
CA ASN A 139 14.61 -9.15 17.55
C ASN A 139 13.20 -9.70 17.84
N TYR A 140 12.35 -9.81 16.84
CA TYR A 140 10.98 -10.32 16.98
C TYR A 140 10.87 -11.75 16.47
N GLU A 141 10.01 -12.53 17.11
CA GLU A 141 9.64 -13.84 16.56
C GLU A 141 8.92 -13.69 15.24
N PRO A 142 9.05 -14.64 14.30
CA PRO A 142 8.45 -14.56 12.99
C PRO A 142 6.95 -14.21 12.99
N GLU A 143 6.18 -14.85 13.86
CA GLU A 143 4.74 -14.66 13.98
C GLU A 143 4.31 -13.29 14.54
N GLN A 144 5.24 -12.56 15.16
CA GLN A 144 5.03 -11.23 15.72
C GLN A 144 5.17 -10.12 14.68
N ILE A 145 5.66 -10.45 13.49
CA ILE A 145 5.84 -9.50 12.40
C ILE A 145 4.64 -9.57 11.46
N LEU A 146 4.02 -8.42 11.20
CA LEU A 146 2.98 -8.27 10.18
C LEU A 146 3.48 -7.39 9.05
N VAL A 147 3.31 -7.86 7.81
CA VAL A 147 3.57 -7.06 6.61
C VAL A 147 2.26 -6.70 5.93
N ALA A 148 2.02 -5.42 5.71
CA ALA A 148 0.83 -4.93 5.03
C ALA A 148 1.19 -4.23 3.71
N SER A 149 0.48 -4.59 2.64
CA SER A 149 0.67 -3.99 1.32
C SER A 149 -0.65 -3.95 0.54
N SER A 150 -1.21 -2.78 0.36
CA SER A 150 -2.38 -2.57 -0.51
C SER A 150 -1.98 -2.35 -1.97
N ARG A 151 -0.75 -1.86 -2.22
CA ARG A 151 -0.25 -1.59 -3.57
C ARG A 151 -0.10 -2.86 -4.38
N GLN A 152 -0.55 -2.82 -5.63
CA GLN A 152 -0.50 -3.95 -6.55
C GLN A 152 0.92 -4.53 -6.68
N TYR A 153 1.91 -3.70 -6.95
CA TYR A 153 3.30 -4.14 -7.13
C TYR A 153 4.03 -4.49 -5.83
N GLY A 154 3.49 -4.09 -4.69
CA GLY A 154 4.03 -4.42 -3.37
C GLY A 154 3.51 -5.74 -2.80
N ARG A 155 2.40 -6.28 -3.30
CA ARG A 155 1.76 -7.48 -2.73
C ARG A 155 2.65 -8.68 -2.81
N PHE A 156 3.11 -9.01 -4.01
CA PHE A 156 3.92 -10.20 -4.23
C PHE A 156 5.24 -10.18 -3.43
N PRO A 157 6.09 -9.11 -3.52
CA PRO A 157 7.32 -9.09 -2.73
C PRO A 157 7.07 -9.03 -1.22
N ALA A 158 5.95 -8.45 -0.75
CA ALA A 158 5.56 -8.46 0.65
C ALA A 158 5.18 -9.86 1.15
N GLU A 159 4.44 -10.63 0.35
CA GLU A 159 4.12 -12.04 0.62
C GLU A 159 5.40 -12.89 0.65
N LYS A 160 6.28 -12.70 -0.32
CA LYS A 160 7.56 -13.40 -0.38
C LYS A 160 8.47 -13.09 0.81
N PHE A 161 8.51 -11.83 1.23
CA PHE A 161 9.21 -11.45 2.46
C PHE A 161 8.62 -12.17 3.68
N ALA A 162 7.30 -12.17 3.81
CA ALA A 162 6.62 -12.83 4.91
C ALA A 162 6.92 -14.34 4.92
N ASP A 163 6.86 -15.00 3.77
CA ASP A 163 7.20 -16.42 3.62
C ASP A 163 8.67 -16.70 3.99
N ALA A 164 9.60 -15.84 3.53
CA ALA A 164 11.04 -16.02 3.78
C ALA A 164 11.40 -15.88 5.26
N VAL A 165 10.84 -14.88 5.94
CA VAL A 165 11.13 -14.55 7.34
C VAL A 165 10.25 -15.33 8.32
N GLY A 166 9.15 -15.94 7.82
CA GLY A 166 8.12 -16.62 8.61
C GLY A 166 7.09 -15.64 9.21
N ALA A 167 7.00 -14.42 8.68
CA ALA A 167 6.10 -13.38 9.14
C ALA A 167 4.65 -13.61 8.63
N ARG A 168 3.73 -12.79 9.11
CA ARG A 168 2.35 -12.77 8.62
C ARG A 168 2.19 -11.68 7.55
N ALA A 169 1.45 -11.96 6.48
CA ALA A 169 1.15 -10.99 5.43
C ALA A 169 -0.34 -10.62 5.40
N ARG A 170 -0.62 -9.35 5.14
CA ARG A 170 -1.94 -8.83 4.77
C ARG A 170 -1.81 -8.00 3.51
N THR A 171 -2.01 -8.64 2.37
CA THR A 171 -1.92 -8.01 1.05
C THR A 171 -3.31 -7.66 0.52
N GLY A 172 -3.38 -6.60 -0.28
CA GLY A 172 -4.63 -6.04 -0.76
C GLY A 172 -5.28 -5.09 0.25
N ARG A 173 -6.62 -5.02 0.24
CA ARG A 173 -7.35 -4.12 1.14
C ARG A 173 -7.18 -4.53 2.59
N PHE A 174 -6.62 -3.64 3.40
CA PHE A 174 -6.56 -3.83 4.85
C PHE A 174 -7.95 -3.62 5.45
N ILE A 175 -8.48 -4.65 6.11
CA ILE A 175 -9.83 -4.62 6.68
C ILE A 175 -9.76 -3.94 8.05
N PRO A 176 -10.61 -2.91 8.30
CA PRO A 176 -10.68 -2.29 9.62
C PRO A 176 -11.02 -3.31 10.70
N GLY A 177 -10.33 -3.22 11.84
CA GLY A 177 -10.48 -4.15 12.94
C GLY A 177 -9.47 -5.31 12.94
N THR A 178 -8.60 -5.39 11.96
CA THR A 178 -7.58 -6.45 11.88
C THR A 178 -6.62 -6.43 13.09
N LEU A 179 -6.27 -5.25 13.61
CA LEU A 179 -5.40 -5.09 14.80
C LEU A 179 -6.18 -4.64 16.04
N THR A 180 -7.42 -4.18 15.89
CA THR A 180 -8.15 -3.48 16.97
C THR A 180 -9.40 -4.19 17.46
N ASN A 181 -9.92 -5.18 16.72
CA ASN A 181 -11.15 -5.87 17.07
C ASN A 181 -10.92 -7.38 17.28
N PRO A 182 -10.83 -7.86 18.53
CA PRO A 182 -10.63 -9.28 18.85
C PRO A 182 -11.75 -10.20 18.36
N ASP A 183 -12.96 -9.67 18.14
CA ASP A 183 -14.12 -10.46 17.66
C ASP A 183 -14.10 -10.66 16.12
N TYR A 184 -13.13 -10.06 15.43
CA TYR A 184 -13.00 -10.23 13.98
C TYR A 184 -12.22 -11.51 13.67
N ASP A 185 -12.73 -12.37 12.78
CA ASP A 185 -12.09 -13.64 12.39
C ASP A 185 -10.67 -13.49 11.84
N GLY A 186 -10.35 -12.32 11.29
CA GLY A 186 -9.03 -11.97 10.76
C GLY A 186 -8.14 -11.20 11.72
N TYR A 187 -8.50 -11.10 13.00
CA TYR A 187 -7.74 -10.40 14.02
C TYR A 187 -6.34 -10.96 14.21
N ILE A 188 -5.36 -10.07 14.37
CA ILE A 188 -3.94 -10.40 14.58
C ILE A 188 -3.37 -9.47 15.64
N GLU A 189 -2.52 -9.99 16.51
CA GLU A 189 -1.71 -9.23 17.48
C GLU A 189 -0.23 -9.34 17.11
N PRO A 190 0.29 -8.50 16.21
CA PRO A 190 1.72 -8.42 15.94
C PRO A 190 2.37 -7.45 16.91
N ASP A 191 3.70 -7.59 17.09
CA ASP A 191 4.49 -6.64 17.87
C ASP A 191 5.19 -5.59 16.99
N VAL A 192 5.20 -5.79 15.66
CA VAL A 192 5.71 -4.83 14.67
C VAL A 192 4.94 -4.95 13.37
N VAL A 193 4.69 -3.80 12.71
CA VAL A 193 4.05 -3.72 11.40
C VAL A 193 4.99 -3.10 10.37
N VAL A 194 5.16 -3.79 9.25
CA VAL A 194 5.88 -3.28 8.07
C VAL A 194 4.86 -2.89 7.01
N VAL A 195 4.88 -1.66 6.53
CA VAL A 195 3.96 -1.16 5.49
C VAL A 195 4.71 -0.77 4.22
N THR A 196 4.16 -1.12 3.06
CA THR A 196 4.74 -0.77 1.77
C THR A 196 4.58 0.71 1.44
N ASP A 197 3.45 1.31 1.84
CA ASP A 197 3.14 2.71 1.56
C ASP A 197 2.25 3.28 2.66
N PRO A 198 2.73 4.26 3.45
CA PRO A 198 1.94 4.86 4.52
C PRO A 198 0.62 5.49 4.04
N ILE A 199 0.56 5.95 2.78
CA ILE A 199 -0.67 6.53 2.21
C ILE A 199 -1.63 5.42 1.78
N GLY A 200 -1.12 4.41 1.07
CA GLY A 200 -1.93 3.27 0.62
C GLY A 200 -2.40 2.38 1.76
N ASP A 201 -1.56 2.18 2.76
CA ASP A 201 -1.77 1.33 3.92
C ASP A 201 -2.17 2.13 5.18
N ALA A 202 -2.76 3.33 5.00
CA ALA A 202 -3.10 4.25 6.09
C ALA A 202 -4.00 3.61 7.17
N GLN A 203 -4.84 2.64 6.81
CA GLN A 203 -5.67 1.92 7.77
C GLN A 203 -4.82 1.04 8.70
N ALA A 204 -3.82 0.33 8.17
CA ALA A 204 -2.89 -0.48 8.96
C ALA A 204 -2.08 0.40 9.92
N VAL A 205 -1.55 1.52 9.43
CA VAL A 205 -0.82 2.51 10.23
C VAL A 205 -1.70 3.05 11.36
N LYS A 206 -2.94 3.46 11.06
CA LYS A 206 -3.86 4.01 12.05
C LYS A 206 -4.19 3.00 13.15
N GLU A 207 -4.41 1.74 12.80
CA GLU A 207 -4.70 0.70 13.78
C GLU A 207 -3.47 0.35 14.63
N ALA A 208 -2.28 0.24 14.00
CA ALA A 208 -1.03 0.00 14.70
C ALA A 208 -0.78 1.04 15.80
N ILE A 209 -0.97 2.33 15.49
CA ILE A 209 -0.83 3.42 16.46
C ILE A 209 -1.88 3.30 17.58
N THR A 210 -3.13 2.97 17.23
CA THR A 210 -4.20 2.84 18.23
C THR A 210 -3.88 1.77 19.26
N VAL A 211 -3.22 0.70 18.84
CA VAL A 211 -2.79 -0.42 19.70
C VAL A 211 -1.41 -0.18 20.32
N GLY A 212 -0.62 0.76 19.79
CA GLY A 212 0.73 1.08 20.26
C GLY A 212 1.82 0.19 19.68
N ILE A 213 1.62 -0.33 18.47
CA ILE A 213 2.57 -1.19 17.75
C ILE A 213 3.46 -0.32 16.85
N PRO A 214 4.80 -0.50 16.89
CA PRO A 214 5.74 0.25 16.04
C PRO A 214 5.55 -0.07 14.56
N VAL A 215 5.71 0.97 13.73
CA VAL A 215 5.52 0.91 12.28
C VAL A 215 6.82 1.21 11.54
N ILE A 216 7.25 0.26 10.70
CA ILE A 216 8.30 0.44 9.70
C ILE A 216 7.61 0.70 8.36
N ALA A 217 7.98 1.77 7.66
CA ALA A 217 7.34 2.11 6.39
C ALA A 217 8.35 2.38 5.27
N MET A 218 8.04 1.86 4.08
CA MET A 218 8.72 2.23 2.84
C MET A 218 8.13 3.54 2.33
N CYS A 219 8.92 4.61 2.31
CA CYS A 219 8.47 5.95 2.00
C CYS A 219 9.13 6.52 0.76
N ASP A 220 8.32 6.96 -0.18
CA ASP A 220 8.71 7.76 -1.32
C ASP A 220 8.77 9.26 -0.95
N SER A 221 9.31 10.10 -1.81
CA SER A 221 9.49 11.55 -1.60
C SER A 221 8.20 12.30 -1.22
N ASN A 222 7.03 11.82 -1.64
CA ASN A 222 5.73 12.43 -1.36
C ASN A 222 5.01 11.89 -0.11
N ASN A 223 5.60 10.96 0.62
CA ASN A 223 5.01 10.42 1.84
C ASN A 223 5.22 11.35 3.04
N THR A 224 4.27 11.38 3.95
CA THR A 224 4.44 11.93 5.28
C THR A 224 4.89 10.82 6.22
N THR A 225 5.78 11.14 7.15
CA THR A 225 6.32 10.17 8.11
C THR A 225 5.63 10.23 9.46
N SER A 226 4.53 10.97 9.55
CA SER A 226 3.69 10.99 10.74
C SER A 226 3.23 9.57 11.08
N ASN A 227 3.47 9.17 12.32
CA ASN A 227 3.09 7.83 12.81
C ASN A 227 3.90 6.66 12.19
N VAL A 228 5.08 6.95 11.69
CA VAL A 228 6.06 5.96 11.24
C VAL A 228 7.28 6.05 12.15
N ASP A 229 7.64 4.94 12.79
CA ASP A 229 8.77 4.90 13.73
C ASP A 229 10.10 4.73 13.00
N LEU A 230 10.11 3.93 11.95
CA LEU A 230 11.28 3.73 11.09
C LEU A 230 10.93 3.89 9.62
N VAL A 231 11.56 4.88 8.98
CA VAL A 231 11.41 5.17 7.54
C VAL A 231 12.51 4.47 6.76
N VAL A 232 12.12 3.71 5.74
CA VAL A 232 13.00 3.21 4.68
C VAL A 232 12.72 4.02 3.42
N PRO A 233 13.58 4.99 3.06
CA PRO A 233 13.36 5.80 1.88
C PRO A 233 13.55 4.97 0.61
N THR A 234 12.52 4.89 -0.23
CA THR A 234 12.56 4.12 -1.46
C THR A 234 11.40 4.49 -2.38
N ASN A 235 11.55 4.17 -3.66
CA ASN A 235 10.45 4.16 -4.61
C ASN A 235 9.44 3.06 -4.25
N ASN A 236 8.38 3.43 -3.57
CA ASN A 236 7.34 2.48 -3.17
C ASN A 236 6.24 2.25 -4.23
N LYS A 237 6.46 2.73 -5.46
CA LYS A 237 5.56 2.58 -6.61
C LYS A 237 6.11 1.67 -7.68
N GLY A 238 7.44 1.57 -7.77
CA GLY A 238 8.14 0.75 -8.77
C GLY A 238 8.11 -0.73 -8.42
N ARG A 239 7.73 -1.60 -9.39
CA ARG A 239 7.72 -3.06 -9.21
C ARG A 239 9.11 -3.57 -8.85
N LYS A 240 10.12 -3.29 -9.69
CA LYS A 240 11.50 -3.73 -9.45
C LYS A 240 12.11 -3.15 -8.17
N ALA A 241 11.82 -1.88 -7.88
CA ALA A 241 12.29 -1.23 -6.66
C ALA A 241 11.79 -1.94 -5.40
N LEU A 242 10.50 -2.27 -5.34
CA LEU A 242 9.93 -3.00 -4.21
C LEU A 242 10.46 -4.42 -4.10
N SER A 243 10.69 -5.11 -5.23
CA SER A 243 11.29 -6.45 -5.24
C SER A 243 12.69 -6.42 -4.61
N VAL A 244 13.55 -5.47 -5.01
CA VAL A 244 14.91 -5.31 -4.47
C VAL A 244 14.88 -5.00 -2.98
N VAL A 245 14.05 -4.04 -2.56
CA VAL A 245 14.00 -3.61 -1.14
C VAL A 245 13.50 -4.74 -0.23
N TYR A 246 12.46 -5.47 -0.63
CA TYR A 246 11.96 -6.61 0.16
C TYR A 246 12.94 -7.79 0.17
N TRP A 247 13.60 -8.05 -0.96
CA TRP A 247 14.65 -9.06 -1.06
C TRP A 247 15.82 -8.77 -0.12
N LEU A 248 16.34 -7.53 -0.14
CA LEU A 248 17.41 -7.11 0.76
C LEU A 248 16.98 -7.19 2.22
N LEU A 249 15.78 -6.68 2.53
CA LEU A 249 15.24 -6.71 3.90
C LEU A 249 15.08 -8.15 4.41
N ALA A 250 14.65 -9.08 3.56
CA ALA A 250 14.51 -10.49 3.91
C ALA A 250 15.88 -11.13 4.24
N ASN A 251 16.82 -11.01 3.31
CA ASN A 251 18.14 -11.61 3.45
C ASN A 251 18.90 -11.03 4.66
N GLU A 252 18.85 -9.71 4.84
CA GLU A 252 19.46 -9.05 5.99
C GLU A 252 18.81 -9.48 7.33
N THR A 253 17.49 -9.63 7.36
CA THR A 253 16.78 -10.10 8.56
C THR A 253 17.17 -11.55 8.90
N LEU A 254 17.29 -12.42 7.88
CA LEU A 254 17.72 -13.80 8.05
C LEU A 254 19.17 -13.89 8.53
N ASP A 255 20.08 -13.12 7.92
CA ASP A 255 21.49 -13.07 8.32
C ASP A 255 21.65 -12.69 9.81
N ARG A 256 20.92 -11.66 10.25
CA ARG A 256 20.93 -11.22 11.66
C ARG A 256 20.33 -12.24 12.62
N ARG A 257 19.42 -13.09 12.14
CA ARG A 257 18.90 -14.23 12.90
C ARG A 257 19.86 -15.44 12.89
N GLY A 258 20.98 -15.36 12.14
CA GLY A 258 21.93 -16.44 11.97
C GLY A 258 21.43 -17.56 11.05
N ALA A 259 20.45 -17.28 10.21
CA ALA A 259 20.00 -18.14 9.14
C ALA A 259 20.73 -17.77 7.82
N GLU A 260 21.06 -18.77 7.00
CA GLU A 260 21.69 -18.49 5.71
C GLU A 260 20.69 -17.80 4.76
N PRO A 261 21.03 -16.63 4.19
CA PRO A 261 20.23 -16.00 3.14
C PRO A 261 20.18 -16.94 1.93
N SER A 262 19.00 -17.40 1.55
CA SER A 262 18.85 -18.41 0.49
C SER A 262 18.00 -17.94 -0.69
N TYR A 263 17.56 -16.69 -0.66
CA TYR A 263 16.65 -16.14 -1.67
C TYR A 263 17.39 -15.27 -2.67
N GLY A 264 17.12 -15.51 -3.97
CA GLY A 264 17.56 -14.64 -5.07
C GLY A 264 16.58 -13.49 -5.30
N LEU A 265 17.03 -12.47 -6.04
CA LEU A 265 16.15 -11.36 -6.44
C LEU A 265 14.97 -11.87 -7.30
N ASP A 266 15.21 -12.83 -8.18
CA ASP A 266 14.18 -13.43 -9.05
C ASP A 266 12.99 -14.01 -8.27
N ASP A 267 13.22 -14.47 -7.02
CA ASP A 267 12.16 -15.00 -6.16
C ASP A 267 11.17 -13.92 -5.71
N PHE A 268 11.59 -12.65 -5.73
CA PHE A 268 10.79 -11.49 -5.35
C PHE A 268 10.20 -10.72 -6.54
N GLU A 269 10.61 -11.05 -7.76
CA GLU A 269 10.05 -10.45 -8.97
C GLU A 269 8.76 -11.17 -9.40
N SER A 270 7.67 -10.42 -9.56
CA SER A 270 6.44 -10.99 -10.09
C SER A 270 6.47 -11.05 -11.61
N GLU A 271 6.09 -12.18 -12.19
CA GLU A 271 5.91 -12.38 -13.63
C GLU A 271 4.58 -11.76 -14.13
N LEU A 272 4.31 -10.48 -13.85
CA LEU A 272 3.08 -9.80 -14.31
C LEU A 272 3.33 -9.02 -15.59
#